data_33c0c44db10d092df195c07e39b2afa9
#
_entry.id   33c0c44db10d092df195c07e39b2afa9
#
_cell.length_a   1.000
_cell.length_b   1.000
_cell.length_c   1.000
_cell.angle_alpha   90.00
_cell.angle_beta   90.00
_cell.angle_gamma   90.00
#
_symmetry.space_group_name_H-M   'P 1'
#
loop_
_entity.id
_entity.type
_entity.pdbx_description
1 polymer ?
#
loop_
_entity_poly.entity_id
_entity_poly.type
_entity_poly.pdbx_seq_one_letter_code
_entity_poly.pdbx_strand_id
1 'polypeptide(L)'
;MKKLLALLLSLAMALSLAACGGGETAQQEPGGDAAGETYSFSVGTNTAEDSVNHLLAAKFKELIEDRSDGAVTVTLYENGALGGDAELTESCIAGSVDFIVGMTGSLVNYIPEAALFDLPNVFPDLETAREVLDGPILAELQAAYEAGGLKLFGYADSGFRVMTSSKAVRQMSDFSGIKIRTMENPNHIAYWQALGANPTPADFSELYMSLEQGTLDAQENPYDLIVANKLYEPQAYVIETNHLLHTLNMVGSKATYDALPADIQQLVS
;
A
#
# COMPACT_ATOMS: atom_id res chain seq x y z
N MET A 1 -17.16 -58.86 -2.55
CA MET A 1 -17.50 -57.87 -3.57
C MET A 1 -16.47 -56.72 -3.64
N LYS A 2 -15.91 -56.21 -2.53
CA LYS A 2 -14.92 -55.09 -2.57
C LYS A 2 -13.55 -55.44 -3.18
N LYS A 3 -13.13 -56.70 -3.17
CA LYS A 3 -11.83 -57.16 -3.74
C LYS A 3 -11.87 -57.40 -5.25
N LEU A 4 -13.05 -57.64 -5.84
CA LEU A 4 -13.22 -57.79 -7.29
C LEU A 4 -13.26 -56.44 -8.02
N LEU A 5 -13.70 -55.35 -7.35
CA LEU A 5 -13.78 -54.04 -7.92
C LEU A 5 -12.38 -53.39 -8.06
N ALA A 6 -11.45 -53.70 -7.16
CA ALA A 6 -10.08 -53.20 -7.20
C ALA A 6 -9.24 -53.85 -8.33
N LEU A 7 -9.54 -55.08 -8.72
CA LEU A 7 -8.84 -55.78 -9.81
C LEU A 7 -9.30 -55.31 -11.20
N LEU A 8 -10.52 -54.83 -11.34
CA LEU A 8 -11.05 -54.30 -12.61
C LEU A 8 -10.57 -52.87 -12.91
N LEU A 9 -10.26 -52.07 -11.86
CA LEU A 9 -9.71 -50.75 -12.05
C LEU A 9 -8.20 -50.74 -12.42
N SER A 10 -7.43 -51.76 -11.98
CA SER A 10 -6.01 -51.90 -12.34
C SER A 10 -5.78 -52.42 -13.75
N LEU A 11 -6.77 -53.17 -14.32
CA LEU A 11 -6.67 -53.70 -15.68
C LEU A 11 -7.04 -52.65 -16.75
N ALA A 12 -7.84 -51.63 -16.41
CA ALA A 12 -8.21 -50.55 -17.32
C ALA A 12 -7.08 -49.53 -17.56
N MET A 13 -6.11 -49.42 -16.65
CA MET A 13 -4.93 -48.52 -16.81
C MET A 13 -3.78 -49.14 -17.61
N ALA A 14 -3.79 -50.44 -17.86
CA ALA A 14 -2.71 -51.12 -18.60
C ALA A 14 -2.96 -51.22 -20.11
N LEU A 15 -4.17 -50.90 -20.61
CA LEU A 15 -4.51 -50.99 -22.04
C LEU A 15 -4.42 -49.68 -22.83
N SER A 16 -4.04 -48.54 -22.20
CA SER A 16 -3.92 -47.26 -22.89
C SER A 16 -2.51 -46.92 -23.41
N LEU A 17 -1.54 -47.85 -23.32
CA LEU A 17 -0.13 -47.63 -23.71
C LEU A 17 0.30 -48.40 -24.99
N ALA A 18 -0.60 -48.99 -25.73
CA ALA A 18 -0.24 -49.82 -26.91
C ALA A 18 -0.97 -49.43 -28.22
N ALA A 19 -1.10 -48.09 -28.48
CA ALA A 19 -1.61 -47.63 -29.76
C ALA A 19 -0.90 -46.35 -30.18
N CYS A 20 0.35 -46.43 -30.60
CA CYS A 20 1.00 -45.45 -31.50
C CYS A 20 2.29 -46.08 -32.05
N GLY A 21 2.15 -46.86 -33.13
CA GLY A 21 3.24 -47.27 -33.99
C GLY A 21 2.76 -47.19 -35.42
N GLY A 22 3.11 -46.12 -36.12
CA GLY A 22 2.82 -45.93 -37.55
C GLY A 22 3.31 -44.56 -37.97
N GLY A 23 4.48 -44.49 -38.63
CA GLY A 23 5.13 -43.26 -38.98
C GLY A 23 4.46 -42.49 -40.13
N GLU A 24 4.43 -41.20 -39.98
CA GLU A 24 4.43 -40.22 -41.07
C GLU A 24 5.26 -39.01 -40.56
N THR A 25 6.34 -38.74 -41.29
CA THR A 25 7.18 -37.56 -41.06
C THR A 25 6.37 -36.31 -41.49
N ALA A 26 5.62 -35.75 -40.54
CA ALA A 26 5.14 -34.36 -40.67
C ALA A 26 6.28 -33.44 -40.29
N GLN A 27 6.72 -32.63 -41.26
CA GLN A 27 7.57 -31.47 -41.03
C GLN A 27 6.95 -30.59 -39.92
N GLN A 28 7.60 -30.51 -38.80
CA GLN A 28 7.31 -29.53 -37.77
C GLN A 28 7.75 -28.16 -38.33
N GLU A 29 6.77 -27.33 -38.70
CA GLU A 29 7.00 -25.92 -38.85
C GLU A 29 7.49 -25.35 -37.53
N PRO A 30 8.55 -24.50 -37.51
CA PRO A 30 8.97 -23.78 -36.32
C PRO A 30 8.08 -22.53 -36.20
N GLY A 31 6.94 -22.68 -35.59
CA GLY A 31 5.93 -21.65 -35.36
C GLY A 31 5.19 -21.92 -34.06
N GLY A 32 5.89 -22.15 -32.97
CA GLY A 32 5.35 -22.02 -31.62
C GLY A 32 5.78 -20.66 -31.11
N ASP A 33 4.89 -19.68 -31.12
CA ASP A 33 5.02 -18.52 -30.27
C ASP A 33 5.29 -19.06 -28.87
N ALA A 34 6.50 -18.86 -28.35
CA ALA A 34 6.77 -19.01 -26.94
C ALA A 34 5.85 -18.00 -26.27
N ALA A 35 4.73 -18.47 -25.71
CA ALA A 35 3.92 -17.65 -24.82
C ALA A 35 4.90 -17.10 -23.78
N GLY A 36 5.15 -15.81 -23.82
CA GLY A 36 6.08 -15.14 -22.91
C GLY A 36 5.66 -15.46 -21.49
N GLU A 37 6.61 -15.50 -20.59
CA GLU A 37 6.33 -15.69 -19.17
C GLU A 37 5.37 -14.59 -18.70
N THR A 38 4.29 -14.95 -18.00
CA THR A 38 3.29 -14.00 -17.51
C THR A 38 3.47 -13.80 -16.00
N TYR A 39 3.31 -12.55 -15.55
CA TYR A 39 3.45 -12.16 -14.15
C TYR A 39 2.11 -11.64 -13.63
N SER A 40 1.86 -11.86 -12.35
CA SER A 40 0.68 -11.32 -11.67
C SER A 40 1.13 -10.68 -10.36
N PHE A 41 0.83 -9.39 -10.19
CA PHE A 41 1.18 -8.64 -9.00
C PHE A 41 -0.05 -8.21 -8.22
N SER A 42 0.10 -8.21 -6.89
CA SER A 42 -0.83 -7.64 -5.93
C SER A 42 -0.37 -6.24 -5.53
N VAL A 43 -1.30 -5.28 -5.46
CA VAL A 43 -1.07 -3.95 -4.88
C VAL A 43 -2.08 -3.73 -3.77
N GLY A 44 -1.62 -3.49 -2.54
CA GLY A 44 -2.45 -3.24 -1.37
C GLY A 44 -2.50 -1.77 -0.97
N THR A 45 -3.66 -1.29 -0.53
CA THR A 45 -3.84 -0.03 0.19
C THR A 45 -4.96 -0.17 1.22
N ASN A 46 -4.86 0.53 2.34
CA ASN A 46 -5.89 0.51 3.39
C ASN A 46 -6.95 1.62 3.24
N THR A 47 -6.90 2.39 2.17
CA THR A 47 -7.79 3.51 1.92
C THR A 47 -8.88 3.18 0.90
N ALA A 48 -9.95 3.98 0.88
CA ALA A 48 -11.08 3.81 -0.03
C ALA A 48 -10.70 4.15 -1.49
N GLU A 49 -11.52 3.63 -2.42
CA GLU A 49 -11.59 4.14 -3.79
C GLU A 49 -11.76 5.67 -3.76
N ASP A 50 -11.31 6.35 -4.80
CA ASP A 50 -11.31 7.83 -4.90
C ASP A 50 -10.29 8.56 -3.99
N SER A 51 -9.52 7.87 -3.14
CA SER A 51 -8.37 8.46 -2.46
C SER A 51 -7.16 8.61 -3.38
N VAL A 52 -6.23 9.51 -3.04
CA VAL A 52 -4.97 9.67 -3.80
C VAL A 52 -4.14 8.39 -3.77
N ASN A 53 -4.20 7.60 -2.68
CA ASN A 53 -3.57 6.29 -2.60
C ASN A 53 -4.09 5.34 -3.70
N HIS A 54 -5.44 5.25 -3.84
CA HIS A 54 -6.06 4.45 -4.89
C HIS A 54 -5.68 4.95 -6.27
N LEU A 55 -5.73 6.26 -6.51
CA LEU A 55 -5.36 6.83 -7.82
C LEU A 55 -3.91 6.50 -8.21
N LEU A 56 -2.99 6.51 -7.25
CA LEU A 56 -1.60 6.11 -7.47
C LEU A 56 -1.50 4.62 -7.82
N ALA A 57 -2.17 3.75 -7.05
CA ALA A 57 -2.20 2.32 -7.30
C ALA A 57 -2.85 1.98 -8.66
N ALA A 58 -3.97 2.63 -8.99
CA ALA A 58 -4.66 2.45 -10.27
C ALA A 58 -3.81 2.91 -11.45
N LYS A 59 -3.08 4.03 -11.29
CA LYS A 59 -2.18 4.52 -12.35
C LYS A 59 -0.97 3.60 -12.53
N PHE A 60 -0.42 3.06 -11.46
CA PHE A 60 0.62 2.04 -11.54
C PHE A 60 0.12 0.81 -12.32
N LYS A 61 -1.06 0.27 -11.96
CA LYS A 61 -1.70 -0.84 -12.68
C LYS A 61 -1.83 -0.55 -14.17
N GLU A 62 -2.46 0.57 -14.52
CA GLU A 62 -2.67 0.99 -15.91
C GLU A 62 -1.34 1.01 -16.70
N LEU A 63 -0.31 1.66 -16.14
CA LEU A 63 0.97 1.80 -16.81
C LEU A 63 1.71 0.46 -16.99
N ILE A 64 1.66 -0.42 -15.99
CA ILE A 64 2.33 -1.72 -16.04
C ILE A 64 1.64 -2.65 -17.03
N GLU A 65 0.31 -2.74 -16.98
CA GLU A 65 -0.46 -3.60 -17.91
C GLU A 65 -0.32 -3.13 -19.36
N ASP A 66 -0.35 -1.81 -19.59
CA ASP A 66 -0.22 -1.20 -20.92
C ASP A 66 1.18 -1.41 -21.52
N ARG A 67 2.23 -1.17 -20.71
CA ARG A 67 3.64 -1.28 -21.17
C ARG A 67 4.12 -2.71 -21.33
N SER A 68 3.44 -3.67 -20.69
CA SER A 68 3.77 -5.10 -20.79
C SER A 68 3.04 -5.82 -21.94
N ASP A 69 2.19 -5.12 -22.70
CA ASP A 69 1.31 -5.75 -23.70
C ASP A 69 0.51 -6.94 -23.10
N GLY A 70 0.12 -6.84 -21.82
CA GLY A 70 -0.62 -7.88 -21.07
C GLY A 70 0.23 -9.04 -20.54
N ALA A 71 1.55 -8.98 -20.65
CA ALA A 71 2.42 -9.98 -20.01
C ALA A 71 2.41 -9.86 -18.48
N VAL A 72 2.07 -8.69 -17.94
CA VAL A 72 1.90 -8.46 -16.50
C VAL A 72 0.46 -8.06 -16.21
N THR A 73 -0.12 -8.65 -15.17
CA THR A 73 -1.44 -8.27 -14.64
C THR A 73 -1.29 -7.77 -13.21
N VAL A 74 -2.08 -6.75 -12.82
CA VAL A 74 -2.05 -6.16 -11.49
C VAL A 74 -3.44 -6.24 -10.86
N THR A 75 -3.52 -6.81 -9.66
CA THR A 75 -4.74 -6.84 -8.85
C THR A 75 -4.63 -5.84 -7.72
N LEU A 76 -5.59 -4.91 -7.64
CA LEU A 76 -5.68 -3.93 -6.55
C LEU A 76 -6.51 -4.50 -5.41
N TYR A 77 -6.02 -4.29 -4.18
CA TYR A 77 -6.70 -4.62 -2.93
C TYR A 77 -6.82 -3.36 -2.09
N GLU A 78 -8.03 -2.88 -1.92
CA GLU A 78 -8.39 -1.60 -1.33
C GLU A 78 -9.11 -1.79 0.00
N ASN A 79 -9.39 -0.68 0.69
CA ASN A 79 -10.18 -0.66 1.92
C ASN A 79 -9.67 -1.63 3.00
N GLY A 80 -8.36 -1.85 3.07
CA GLY A 80 -7.76 -2.77 4.03
C GLY A 80 -8.10 -4.24 3.76
N ALA A 81 -8.43 -4.64 2.52
CA ALA A 81 -8.75 -6.02 2.18
C ALA A 81 -7.61 -7.02 2.49
N LEU A 82 -6.37 -6.54 2.53
CA LEU A 82 -5.18 -7.31 2.92
C LEU A 82 -4.65 -6.95 4.32
N GLY A 83 -5.43 -6.24 5.13
CA GLY A 83 -5.07 -5.78 6.46
C GLY A 83 -4.82 -4.27 6.55
N GLY A 84 -4.51 -3.78 7.76
CA GLY A 84 -4.13 -2.41 8.04
C GLY A 84 -2.69 -2.08 7.62
N ASP A 85 -2.21 -0.90 7.99
CA ASP A 85 -0.86 -0.43 7.60
C ASP A 85 0.25 -1.38 8.05
N ALA A 86 0.17 -1.92 9.26
CA ALA A 86 1.17 -2.81 9.82
C ALA A 86 1.19 -4.16 9.07
N GLU A 87 0.03 -4.81 8.94
CA GLU A 87 -0.11 -6.09 8.25
C GLU A 87 0.29 -5.99 6.78
N LEU A 88 -0.07 -4.90 6.09
CA LEU A 88 0.34 -4.65 4.70
C LEU A 88 1.86 -4.52 4.58
N THR A 89 2.48 -3.75 5.49
CA THR A 89 3.94 -3.55 5.49
C THR A 89 4.67 -4.86 5.74
N GLU A 90 4.26 -5.62 6.75
CA GLU A 90 4.84 -6.93 7.09
C GLU A 90 4.66 -7.94 5.95
N SER A 91 3.48 -7.96 5.32
CA SER A 91 3.18 -8.84 4.18
C SER A 91 4.04 -8.48 2.96
N CYS A 92 4.28 -7.19 2.71
CA CYS A 92 5.15 -6.74 1.63
C CYS A 92 6.62 -7.08 1.90
N ILE A 93 7.11 -6.85 3.12
CA ILE A 93 8.49 -7.26 3.51
C ILE A 93 8.67 -8.77 3.35
N ALA A 94 7.65 -9.56 3.73
CA ALA A 94 7.68 -11.02 3.61
C ALA A 94 7.49 -11.53 2.17
N GLY A 95 7.13 -10.69 1.20
CA GLY A 95 6.86 -11.07 -0.18
C GLY A 95 5.50 -11.74 -0.42
N SER A 96 4.57 -11.64 0.52
CA SER A 96 3.19 -12.13 0.38
C SER A 96 2.29 -11.14 -0.35
N VAL A 97 2.65 -9.86 -0.33
CA VAL A 97 2.08 -8.77 -1.13
C VAL A 97 3.21 -8.15 -1.91
N ASP A 98 3.03 -7.95 -3.23
CA ASP A 98 4.10 -7.51 -4.10
C ASP A 98 4.38 -6.01 -3.97
N PHE A 99 3.33 -5.19 -3.92
CA PHE A 99 3.43 -3.73 -3.80
C PHE A 99 2.39 -3.19 -2.81
N ILE A 100 2.73 -2.07 -2.18
CA ILE A 100 1.80 -1.30 -1.36
C ILE A 100 1.90 0.19 -1.68
N VAL A 101 0.76 0.88 -1.57
CA VAL A 101 0.69 2.33 -1.57
C VAL A 101 0.19 2.76 -0.19
N GLY A 102 1.04 3.44 0.54
CA GLY A 102 0.77 3.88 1.91
C GLY A 102 1.39 5.22 2.23
N MET A 103 1.20 5.69 3.45
CA MET A 103 1.85 6.88 3.96
C MET A 103 3.22 6.55 4.56
N THR A 104 4.20 7.45 4.41
CA THR A 104 5.53 7.30 5.03
C THR A 104 5.44 7.11 6.54
N GLY A 105 4.49 7.77 7.18
CA GLY A 105 4.28 7.70 8.62
C GLY A 105 3.93 6.33 9.18
N SER A 106 3.33 5.44 8.40
CA SER A 106 3.06 4.07 8.80
C SER A 106 4.31 3.17 8.76
N LEU A 107 5.36 3.60 8.04
CA LEU A 107 6.59 2.83 7.87
C LEU A 107 7.67 3.13 8.91
N VAL A 108 7.52 4.16 9.74
CA VAL A 108 8.60 4.62 10.65
C VAL A 108 9.07 3.58 11.67
N ASN A 109 8.20 2.61 11.99
CA ASN A 109 8.55 1.50 12.89
C ASN A 109 9.40 0.42 12.20
N TYR A 110 9.42 0.39 10.87
CA TYR A 110 10.19 -0.56 10.04
C TYR A 110 11.40 0.11 9.41
N ILE A 111 11.25 1.37 9.03
CA ILE A 111 12.26 2.19 8.34
C ILE A 111 12.31 3.55 9.05
N PRO A 112 13.15 3.69 10.08
CA PRO A 112 13.22 4.92 10.89
C PRO A 112 13.50 6.19 10.08
N GLU A 113 14.22 6.08 8.95
CA GLU A 113 14.54 7.20 8.06
C GLU A 113 13.28 7.80 7.38
N ALA A 114 12.20 7.02 7.24
CA ALA A 114 10.92 7.51 6.74
C ALA A 114 10.34 8.64 7.63
N ALA A 115 10.74 8.67 8.92
CA ALA A 115 10.34 9.70 9.87
C ALA A 115 10.80 11.12 9.48
N LEU A 116 11.71 11.26 8.53
CA LEU A 116 12.15 12.58 8.06
C LEU A 116 10.97 13.43 7.53
N PHE A 117 10.01 12.79 6.87
CA PHE A 117 8.83 13.49 6.32
C PHE A 117 7.67 13.59 7.32
N ASP A 118 7.81 12.97 8.49
CA ASP A 118 6.83 12.97 9.57
C ASP A 118 7.09 14.01 10.66
N LEU A 119 8.02 14.92 10.41
CA LEU A 119 8.29 16.04 11.31
C LEU A 119 7.28 17.16 11.04
N PRO A 120 6.54 17.62 12.07
CA PRO A 120 5.57 18.69 11.89
C PRO A 120 6.23 20.00 11.46
N ASN A 121 5.55 20.74 10.56
CA ASN A 121 5.95 22.07 10.09
C ASN A 121 7.34 22.16 9.41
N VAL A 122 7.84 21.06 8.85
CA VAL A 122 9.13 21.04 8.14
C VAL A 122 9.03 21.73 6.80
N PHE A 123 7.91 21.54 6.09
CA PHE A 123 7.71 22.12 4.77
C PHE A 123 6.84 23.37 4.85
N PRO A 124 7.28 24.52 4.29
CA PRO A 124 6.49 25.75 4.27
C PRO A 124 5.34 25.69 3.26
N ASP A 125 5.51 24.93 2.18
CA ASP A 125 4.55 24.79 1.08
C ASP A 125 4.80 23.49 0.28
N LEU A 126 3.86 23.17 -0.63
CA LEU A 126 3.92 21.97 -1.45
C LEU A 126 5.02 22.00 -2.50
N GLU A 127 5.36 23.16 -3.03
CA GLU A 127 6.40 23.31 -4.06
C GLU A 127 7.76 22.89 -3.48
N THR A 128 8.13 23.48 -2.33
CA THR A 128 9.34 23.11 -1.60
C THR A 128 9.36 21.64 -1.20
N ALA A 129 8.21 21.11 -0.74
CA ALA A 129 8.11 19.71 -0.35
C ALA A 129 8.40 18.77 -1.54
N ARG A 130 7.80 19.02 -2.70
CA ARG A 130 7.99 18.22 -3.90
C ARG A 130 9.41 18.29 -4.43
N GLU A 131 10.06 19.45 -4.40
CA GLU A 131 11.47 19.59 -4.75
C GLU A 131 12.38 18.71 -3.86
N VAL A 132 12.05 18.58 -2.57
CA VAL A 132 12.79 17.73 -1.64
C VAL A 132 12.50 16.25 -1.91
N LEU A 133 11.23 15.86 -2.10
CA LEU A 133 10.83 14.49 -2.35
C LEU A 133 11.45 13.91 -3.63
N ASP A 134 11.56 14.73 -4.68
CA ASP A 134 12.18 14.38 -5.96
C ASP A 134 13.70 14.67 -6.00
N GLY A 135 14.24 15.18 -4.89
CA GLY A 135 15.62 15.61 -4.77
C GLY A 135 16.61 14.48 -4.43
N PRO A 136 17.87 14.83 -4.16
CA PRO A 136 18.93 13.86 -3.89
C PRO A 136 18.67 12.94 -2.69
N ILE A 137 17.83 13.36 -1.74
CA ILE A 137 17.46 12.57 -0.57
C ILE A 137 16.75 11.26 -0.93
N LEU A 138 16.08 11.21 -2.10
CA LEU A 138 15.38 10.01 -2.56
C LEU A 138 16.34 8.81 -2.64
N ALA A 139 17.55 8.99 -3.16
CA ALA A 139 18.52 7.90 -3.28
C ALA A 139 18.99 7.37 -1.91
N GLU A 140 19.15 8.25 -0.92
CA GLU A 140 19.52 7.85 0.45
C GLU A 140 18.36 7.07 1.10
N LEU A 141 17.13 7.53 0.91
CA LEU A 141 15.94 6.84 1.42
C LEU A 141 15.70 5.51 0.73
N GLN A 142 15.91 5.41 -0.58
CA GLN A 142 15.85 4.12 -1.29
C GLN A 142 16.79 3.09 -0.66
N ALA A 143 18.01 3.48 -0.30
CA ALA A 143 18.95 2.57 0.37
C ALA A 143 18.46 2.15 1.78
N ALA A 144 17.85 3.05 2.53
CA ALA A 144 17.26 2.73 3.84
C ALA A 144 16.07 1.76 3.71
N TYR A 145 15.18 2.00 2.74
CA TYR A 145 14.05 1.10 2.45
C TYR A 145 14.53 -0.29 2.03
N GLU A 146 15.56 -0.37 1.19
CA GLU A 146 16.13 -1.65 0.79
C GLU A 146 16.75 -2.41 1.96
N ALA A 147 17.38 -1.73 2.91
CA ALA A 147 17.87 -2.33 4.15
C ALA A 147 16.72 -2.88 5.03
N GLY A 148 15.54 -2.26 4.97
CA GLY A 148 14.31 -2.70 5.63
C GLY A 148 13.50 -3.76 4.87
N GLY A 149 14.00 -4.24 3.72
CA GLY A 149 13.32 -5.27 2.93
C GLY A 149 12.27 -4.77 1.93
N LEU A 150 12.21 -3.46 1.71
CA LEU A 150 11.32 -2.82 0.75
C LEU A 150 12.09 -2.15 -0.39
N LYS A 151 11.51 -2.12 -1.58
CA LYS A 151 11.97 -1.33 -2.71
C LYS A 151 11.11 -0.08 -2.83
N LEU A 152 11.71 1.10 -2.61
CA LEU A 152 11.03 2.37 -2.80
C LEU A 152 11.13 2.80 -4.28
N PHE A 153 9.99 2.99 -4.93
CA PHE A 153 9.92 3.46 -6.32
C PHE A 153 9.86 4.99 -6.39
N GLY A 154 9.16 5.62 -5.45
CA GLY A 154 9.07 7.08 -5.38
C GLY A 154 8.04 7.55 -4.36
N TYR A 155 7.91 8.85 -4.28
CA TYR A 155 6.97 9.54 -3.42
C TYR A 155 5.88 10.25 -4.23
N ALA A 156 4.73 10.42 -3.59
CA ALA A 156 3.68 11.34 -4.00
C ALA A 156 3.19 12.10 -2.76
N ASP A 157 2.31 13.07 -2.93
CA ASP A 157 1.69 13.78 -1.82
C ASP A 157 0.17 13.93 -2.02
N SER A 158 -0.54 14.09 -0.93
CA SER A 158 -1.96 14.44 -0.91
C SER A 158 -2.21 15.77 -0.18
N GLY A 159 -1.20 16.67 -0.19
CA GLY A 159 -1.25 17.94 0.49
C GLY A 159 -1.02 17.85 2.01
N PHE A 160 -1.34 18.93 2.70
CA PHE A 160 -1.14 18.98 4.14
C PHE A 160 -2.31 18.34 4.91
N ARG A 161 -1.98 17.71 6.03
CA ARG A 161 -2.95 17.12 6.95
C ARG A 161 -3.59 18.22 7.80
N VAL A 162 -4.91 18.13 7.95
CA VAL A 162 -5.74 18.97 8.80
C VAL A 162 -6.41 18.15 9.88
N MET A 163 -6.87 18.78 10.95
CA MET A 163 -7.62 18.11 12.00
C MET A 163 -9.11 18.25 11.76
N THR A 164 -9.89 17.16 11.93
CA THR A 164 -11.35 17.26 12.15
C THR A 164 -11.68 16.97 13.60
N SER A 165 -12.76 17.55 14.11
CA SER A 165 -13.17 17.38 15.51
C SER A 165 -14.67 17.53 15.70
N SER A 166 -15.24 16.79 16.65
CA SER A 166 -16.58 17.02 17.17
C SER A 166 -16.68 18.25 18.09
N LYS A 167 -15.51 18.77 18.55
CA LYS A 167 -15.37 19.91 19.45
C LYS A 167 -14.69 21.08 18.73
N ALA A 168 -15.10 22.31 19.04
CA ALA A 168 -14.47 23.50 18.49
C ALA A 168 -13.06 23.69 19.08
N VAL A 169 -12.07 23.92 18.20
CA VAL A 169 -10.70 24.30 18.56
C VAL A 169 -10.41 25.64 17.88
N ARG A 170 -10.20 26.69 18.67
CA ARG A 170 -9.98 28.06 18.20
C ARG A 170 -8.70 28.71 18.70
N GLN A 171 -8.08 28.10 19.72
CA GLN A 171 -6.82 28.54 20.32
C GLN A 171 -6.08 27.32 20.89
N MET A 172 -4.81 27.49 21.19
CA MET A 172 -3.93 26.40 21.65
C MET A 172 -4.45 25.68 22.90
N SER A 173 -5.05 26.39 23.85
CA SER A 173 -5.61 25.78 25.06
C SER A 173 -6.78 24.82 24.79
N ASP A 174 -7.43 24.93 23.65
CA ASP A 174 -8.60 24.11 23.33
C ASP A 174 -8.22 22.68 22.89
N PHE A 175 -6.93 22.44 22.60
CA PHE A 175 -6.43 21.08 22.38
C PHE A 175 -6.43 20.24 23.66
N SER A 176 -6.46 20.89 24.83
CA SER A 176 -6.37 20.20 26.12
C SER A 176 -7.46 19.17 26.30
N GLY A 177 -7.06 17.90 26.44
CA GLY A 177 -7.94 16.77 26.69
C GLY A 177 -8.73 16.27 25.47
N ILE A 178 -8.51 16.80 24.28
CA ILE A 178 -9.09 16.26 23.04
C ILE A 178 -8.54 14.84 22.81
N LYS A 179 -9.44 13.88 22.69
CA LYS A 179 -9.09 12.50 22.31
C LYS A 179 -8.94 12.46 20.80
N ILE A 180 -7.71 12.47 20.31
CA ILE A 180 -7.42 12.44 18.87
C ILE A 180 -6.85 11.09 18.46
N ARG A 181 -7.39 10.51 17.39
CA ARG A 181 -6.77 9.34 16.79
C ARG A 181 -5.50 9.75 16.05
N THR A 182 -4.45 8.98 16.22
CA THR A 182 -3.22 9.06 15.40
C THR A 182 -2.94 7.71 14.76
N MET A 183 -2.06 7.70 13.78
CA MET A 183 -1.39 6.46 13.37
C MET A 183 -0.50 5.94 14.49
N GLU A 184 -0.05 4.70 14.40
CA GLU A 184 0.95 4.09 15.29
C GLU A 184 2.35 4.65 15.01
N ASN A 185 2.47 5.97 15.18
CA ASN A 185 3.66 6.75 14.88
C ASN A 185 4.06 7.57 16.11
N PRO A 186 5.27 7.33 16.67
CA PRO A 186 5.71 8.04 17.87
C PRO A 186 5.83 9.56 17.71
N ASN A 187 6.14 10.05 16.50
CA ASN A 187 6.24 11.48 16.23
C ASN A 187 4.85 12.15 16.26
N HIS A 188 3.85 11.52 15.67
CA HIS A 188 2.47 12.00 15.72
C HIS A 188 1.94 12.03 17.15
N ILE A 189 2.18 10.96 17.91
CA ILE A 189 1.79 10.87 19.33
C ILE A 189 2.45 12.02 20.12
N ALA A 190 3.77 12.18 19.97
CA ALA A 190 4.52 13.22 20.69
C ALA A 190 4.04 14.66 20.32
N TYR A 191 3.75 14.90 19.05
CA TYR A 191 3.23 16.18 18.59
C TYR A 191 1.92 16.55 19.26
N TRP A 192 0.91 15.66 19.20
CA TRP A 192 -0.40 15.93 19.78
C TRP A 192 -0.36 16.00 21.33
N GLN A 193 0.50 15.19 21.97
CA GLN A 193 0.75 15.30 23.41
C GLN A 193 1.34 16.67 23.79
N ALA A 194 2.27 17.18 23.01
CA ALA A 194 2.88 18.50 23.24
C ALA A 194 1.86 19.64 23.14
N LEU A 195 0.80 19.48 22.32
CA LEU A 195 -0.31 20.42 22.24
C LEU A 195 -1.33 20.27 23.40
N GLY A 196 -1.18 19.24 24.24
CA GLY A 196 -2.08 18.96 25.37
C GLY A 196 -3.26 18.04 25.02
N ALA A 197 -3.31 17.49 23.82
CA ALA A 197 -4.31 16.49 23.43
C ALA A 197 -3.97 15.11 24.02
N ASN A 198 -4.93 14.21 23.94
CA ASN A 198 -4.81 12.80 24.32
C ASN A 198 -4.79 11.93 23.04
N PRO A 199 -3.64 11.73 22.39
CA PRO A 199 -3.55 10.90 21.22
C PRO A 199 -3.77 9.43 21.55
N THR A 200 -4.56 8.76 20.71
CA THR A 200 -4.83 7.32 20.79
C THR A 200 -4.42 6.70 19.45
N PRO A 201 -3.33 5.94 19.39
CA PRO A 201 -2.97 5.19 18.19
C PRO A 201 -4.03 4.12 17.92
N ALA A 202 -4.48 4.03 16.67
CA ALA A 202 -5.42 3.01 16.23
C ALA A 202 -5.33 2.81 14.72
N ASP A 203 -5.70 1.63 14.23
CA ASP A 203 -5.78 1.35 12.80
C ASP A 203 -6.77 2.30 12.09
N PHE A 204 -6.51 2.55 10.81
CA PHE A 204 -7.35 3.45 10.00
C PHE A 204 -8.75 2.87 9.77
N SER A 205 -8.88 1.55 9.69
CA SER A 205 -10.16 0.86 9.50
C SER A 205 -11.13 1.05 10.67
N GLU A 206 -10.63 1.31 11.88
CA GLU A 206 -11.44 1.53 13.09
C GLU A 206 -11.87 3.00 13.26
N LEU A 207 -11.29 3.91 12.47
CA LEU A 207 -11.39 5.34 12.70
C LEU A 207 -12.83 5.87 12.59
N TYR A 208 -13.54 5.58 11.49
CA TYR A 208 -14.91 6.08 11.28
C TYR A 208 -15.82 5.71 12.44
N MET A 209 -15.83 4.43 12.82
CA MET A 209 -16.68 3.92 13.90
C MET A 209 -16.32 4.54 15.26
N SER A 210 -15.05 4.76 15.52
CA SER A 210 -14.57 5.38 16.76
C SER A 210 -15.02 6.85 16.88
N LEU A 211 -15.02 7.58 15.77
CA LEU A 211 -15.54 8.96 15.69
C LEU A 211 -17.07 8.98 15.82
N GLU A 212 -17.77 8.11 15.12
CA GLU A 212 -19.25 8.02 15.14
C GLU A 212 -19.77 7.68 16.55
N GLN A 213 -19.10 6.76 17.25
CA GLN A 213 -19.44 6.36 18.62
C GLN A 213 -18.99 7.39 19.68
N GLY A 214 -18.22 8.41 19.30
CA GLY A 214 -17.69 9.43 20.22
C GLY A 214 -16.67 8.90 21.22
N THR A 215 -16.05 7.75 20.95
CA THR A 215 -14.90 7.24 21.73
C THR A 215 -13.66 8.10 21.48
N LEU A 216 -13.57 8.71 20.27
CA LEU A 216 -12.62 9.73 19.87
C LEU A 216 -13.35 11.02 19.54
N ASP A 217 -12.72 12.15 19.86
CA ASP A 217 -13.25 13.49 19.57
C ASP A 217 -12.80 14.00 18.21
N ALA A 218 -11.63 13.52 17.74
CA ALA A 218 -10.91 14.11 16.61
C ALA A 218 -10.04 13.08 15.88
N GLN A 219 -9.66 13.45 14.65
CA GLN A 219 -8.67 12.78 13.82
C GLN A 219 -7.91 13.84 12.98
N GLU A 220 -6.84 13.44 12.30
CA GLU A 220 -6.09 14.28 11.39
C GLU A 220 -5.71 13.48 10.12
N ASN A 221 -6.00 14.05 8.99
CA ASN A 221 -5.74 13.49 7.65
C ASN A 221 -5.79 14.63 6.59
N PRO A 222 -5.31 14.39 5.37
CA PRO A 222 -5.56 15.32 4.27
C PRO A 222 -7.02 15.29 3.84
N TYR A 223 -7.46 16.33 3.12
CA TYR A 223 -8.85 16.50 2.73
C TYR A 223 -9.40 15.35 1.86
N ASP A 224 -8.57 14.77 0.98
CA ASP A 224 -9.01 13.66 0.13
C ASP A 224 -9.41 12.43 0.96
N LEU A 225 -8.62 12.04 1.96
CA LEU A 225 -8.96 10.93 2.86
C LEU A 225 -10.17 11.24 3.74
N ILE A 226 -10.32 12.49 4.20
CA ILE A 226 -11.49 12.93 4.96
C ILE A 226 -12.77 12.76 4.11
N VAL A 227 -12.70 13.10 2.82
CA VAL A 227 -13.85 13.01 1.91
C VAL A 227 -14.11 11.58 1.47
N ALA A 228 -13.08 10.88 0.95
CA ALA A 228 -13.22 9.51 0.43
C ALA A 228 -13.72 8.53 1.49
N ASN A 229 -13.29 8.69 2.75
CA ASN A 229 -13.70 7.83 3.86
C ASN A 229 -14.82 8.43 4.72
N LYS A 230 -15.47 9.52 4.26
CA LYS A 230 -16.60 10.19 4.92
C LYS A 230 -16.35 10.58 6.38
N LEU A 231 -15.11 10.84 6.74
CA LEU A 231 -14.72 11.18 8.12
C LEU A 231 -15.33 12.51 8.57
N TYR A 232 -15.86 13.32 7.66
CA TYR A 232 -16.57 14.56 7.94
C TYR A 232 -17.99 14.31 8.54
N GLU A 233 -18.61 13.16 8.33
CA GLU A 233 -19.98 12.91 8.79
C GLU A 233 -20.09 12.95 10.33
N PRO A 234 -19.21 12.28 11.11
CA PRO A 234 -19.25 12.34 12.58
C PRO A 234 -18.52 13.57 13.16
N GLN A 235 -18.05 14.53 12.34
CA GLN A 235 -17.22 15.66 12.78
C GLN A 235 -17.90 17.00 12.50
N ALA A 236 -17.90 17.90 13.48
CA ALA A 236 -18.56 19.19 13.38
C ALA A 236 -17.65 20.33 12.88
N TYR A 237 -16.34 20.14 12.96
CA TYR A 237 -15.34 21.19 12.68
C TYR A 237 -14.18 20.63 11.87
N VAL A 238 -13.64 21.46 10.98
CA VAL A 238 -12.33 21.31 10.38
C VAL A 238 -11.43 22.41 10.96
N ILE A 239 -10.26 22.02 11.41
CA ILE A 239 -9.23 22.93 11.92
C ILE A 239 -8.03 22.80 10.96
N GLU A 240 -7.75 23.88 10.25
CA GLU A 240 -6.67 23.94 9.25
C GLU A 240 -5.30 24.03 9.93
N THR A 241 -4.93 22.94 10.59
CA THR A 241 -3.64 22.85 11.28
C THR A 241 -2.47 22.83 10.32
N ASN A 242 -2.64 22.27 9.11
CA ASN A 242 -1.60 22.13 8.06
C ASN A 242 -0.24 21.71 8.63
N HIS A 243 -0.26 20.86 9.65
CA HIS A 243 0.87 20.57 10.51
C HIS A 243 1.87 19.59 9.92
N LEU A 244 1.46 18.81 8.92
CA LEU A 244 2.27 17.75 8.35
C LEU A 244 1.92 17.53 6.88
N LEU A 245 2.92 17.34 6.03
CA LEU A 245 2.71 16.87 4.66
C LEU A 245 2.23 15.43 4.68
N HIS A 246 1.19 15.10 3.92
CA HIS A 246 0.78 13.70 3.70
C HIS A 246 1.59 13.12 2.56
N THR A 247 2.76 12.59 2.89
CA THR A 247 3.67 11.97 1.93
C THR A 247 3.28 10.51 1.72
N LEU A 248 2.98 10.16 0.49
CA LEU A 248 2.71 8.79 0.06
C LEU A 248 3.99 8.17 -0.50
N ASN A 249 4.13 6.88 -0.32
CA ASN A 249 5.17 6.08 -0.96
C ASN A 249 4.53 4.97 -1.80
N MET A 250 5.17 4.66 -2.93
CA MET A 250 4.97 3.43 -3.67
C MET A 250 6.17 2.54 -3.38
N VAL A 251 5.92 1.43 -2.70
CA VAL A 251 6.96 0.46 -2.34
C VAL A 251 6.59 -0.95 -2.78
N GLY A 252 7.58 -1.76 -3.06
CA GLY A 252 7.43 -3.18 -3.36
C GLY A 252 8.24 -4.05 -2.42
N SER A 253 7.90 -5.33 -2.37
CA SER A 253 8.74 -6.35 -1.74
C SER A 253 10.10 -6.38 -2.41
N LYS A 254 11.18 -6.12 -1.65
CA LYS A 254 12.54 -6.25 -2.19
C LYS A 254 12.84 -7.67 -2.64
N ALA A 255 12.36 -8.67 -1.89
CA ALA A 255 12.57 -10.08 -2.23
C ALA A 255 11.88 -10.44 -3.55
N THR A 256 10.63 -10.00 -3.76
CA THR A 256 9.91 -10.18 -5.03
C THR A 256 10.64 -9.44 -6.16
N TYR A 257 10.96 -8.16 -5.96
CA TYR A 257 11.63 -7.33 -6.97
C TYR A 257 12.96 -7.93 -7.44
N ASP A 258 13.82 -8.35 -6.51
CA ASP A 258 15.13 -8.91 -6.82
C ASP A 258 15.04 -10.25 -7.58
N ALA A 259 13.93 -10.99 -7.45
CA ALA A 259 13.69 -12.25 -8.14
C ALA A 259 13.16 -12.06 -9.57
N LEU A 260 12.70 -10.84 -9.94
CA LEU A 260 12.16 -10.56 -11.26
C LEU A 260 13.28 -10.52 -12.32
N PRO A 261 13.00 -10.91 -13.57
CA PRO A 261 13.88 -10.64 -14.70
C PRO A 261 14.14 -9.15 -14.89
N ALA A 262 15.29 -8.81 -15.48
CA ALA A 262 15.75 -7.42 -15.59
C ALA A 262 14.78 -6.52 -16.40
N ASP A 263 14.11 -7.05 -17.41
CA ASP A 263 13.11 -6.35 -18.21
C ASP A 263 11.85 -6.05 -17.38
N ILE A 264 11.40 -6.98 -16.54
CA ILE A 264 10.27 -6.76 -15.62
C ILE A 264 10.67 -5.79 -14.51
N GLN A 265 11.89 -5.87 -13.96
CA GLN A 265 12.40 -4.88 -13.00
C GLN A 265 12.38 -3.47 -13.61
N GLN A 266 12.82 -3.33 -14.86
CA GLN A 266 12.80 -2.05 -15.57
C GLN A 266 11.37 -1.57 -15.83
N LEU A 267 10.43 -2.47 -16.12
CA LEU A 267 9.03 -2.14 -16.35
C LEU A 267 8.37 -1.52 -15.12
N VAL A 268 8.64 -2.08 -13.92
CA VAL A 268 8.02 -1.63 -12.66
C VAL A 268 8.77 -0.48 -11.98
N SER A 269 9.94 -0.06 -12.51
CA SER A 269 10.75 1.06 -12.03
C SER A 269 10.52 2.31 -12.86
#